data_ed9a5385a24d1dc1b1f60d9a85547c97
#
_entry.id   ed9a5385a24d1dc1b1f60d9a85547c97
#
_cell.length_a   1.000
_cell.length_b   1.000
_cell.length_c   1.000
_cell.angle_alpha   90.00
_cell.angle_beta   90.00
_cell.angle_gamma   90.00
#
_symmetry.space_group_name_H-M   'P 1'
#
loop_
_entity.id
_entity.type
_entity.pdbx_description
1 polymer ?
#
loop_
_entity_poly.entity_id
_entity_poly.type
_entity_poly.pdbx_seq_one_letter_code
_entity_poly.pdbx_strand_id
1 'polypeptide(L)'
;MSTGVLVLGHGSRREVGEANQTVVQIAEKLREAMDLQLMEVAFMNEKSGLPGLGPAVDRLVERGATHIVVLPVFLAAGMHLRRDIPADIDLARQRYPAMKIVLAEHIGADPRLVTILAERLTGAMKSNGFNG
;
A
#
# COMPACT_ATOMS: atom_id res chain seq x y z
N MET A 1 23.20 -2.42 4.13
CA MET A 1 21.92 -2.85 3.56
C MET A 1 20.87 -1.80 3.82
N SER A 2 20.21 -1.32 2.77
CA SER A 2 19.18 -0.29 2.90
C SER A 2 17.87 -0.81 2.35
N THR A 3 16.85 -0.89 3.19
CA THR A 3 15.53 -1.39 2.79
C THR A 3 14.61 -0.24 2.43
N GLY A 4 14.10 -0.27 1.21
CA GLY A 4 13.03 0.62 0.76
C GLY A 4 11.68 -0.03 0.98
N VAL A 5 10.70 0.77 1.36
CA VAL A 5 9.32 0.33 1.53
C VAL A 5 8.46 0.97 0.44
N LEU A 6 7.79 0.15 -0.34
CA LEU A 6 6.88 0.61 -1.38
C LEU A 6 5.46 0.32 -0.94
N VAL A 7 4.75 1.34 -0.48
CA VAL A 7 3.34 1.21 -0.08
C VAL A 7 2.49 1.26 -1.34
N LEU A 8 1.72 0.22 -1.59
CA LEU A 8 0.98 0.04 -2.83
C LEU A 8 -0.52 0.03 -2.56
N GLY A 9 -1.22 1.01 -3.13
CA GLY A 9 -2.68 1.07 -3.11
C GLY A 9 -3.27 0.64 -4.44
N HIS A 10 -4.56 0.38 -4.45
CA HIS A 10 -5.28 0.06 -5.68
C HIS A 10 -5.32 1.27 -6.63
N GLY A 11 -5.64 2.42 -6.10
CA GLY A 11 -5.76 3.66 -6.84
C GLY A 11 -7.16 3.90 -7.38
N SER A 12 -7.67 5.09 -7.12
CA SER A 12 -8.90 5.60 -7.71
C SER A 12 -8.56 6.57 -8.83
N ARG A 13 -9.51 6.83 -9.71
CA ARG A 13 -9.35 7.84 -10.76
C ARG A 13 -9.02 9.18 -10.13
N ARG A 14 -8.32 10.04 -10.88
CA ARG A 14 -7.91 11.36 -10.41
C ARG A 14 -9.09 12.17 -9.86
N GLU A 15 -10.26 12.04 -10.46
CA GLU A 15 -11.48 12.78 -10.07
C GLU A 15 -11.99 12.40 -8.67
N VAL A 16 -11.60 11.24 -8.14
CA VAL A 16 -11.95 10.77 -6.79
C VAL A 16 -10.69 10.55 -5.96
N GLY A 17 -9.84 11.56 -5.93
CA GLY A 17 -8.53 11.49 -5.31
C GLY A 17 -8.51 11.28 -3.80
N GLU A 18 -9.64 11.48 -3.10
CA GLU A 18 -9.70 11.29 -1.64
C GLU A 18 -9.31 9.88 -1.21
N ALA A 19 -9.71 8.85 -1.98
CA ALA A 19 -9.34 7.47 -1.69
C ALA A 19 -7.83 7.26 -1.77
N ASN A 20 -7.17 7.91 -2.72
CA ASN A 20 -5.72 7.86 -2.87
C ASN A 20 -5.03 8.57 -1.71
N GLN A 21 -5.58 9.70 -1.26
CA GLN A 21 -5.05 10.44 -0.11
C GLN A 21 -5.10 9.61 1.18
N THR A 22 -6.12 8.77 1.35
CA THR A 22 -6.18 7.88 2.52
C THR A 22 -4.97 6.93 2.55
N VAL A 23 -4.60 6.37 1.41
CA VAL A 23 -3.41 5.50 1.32
C VAL A 23 -2.15 6.29 1.64
N VAL A 24 -2.01 7.50 1.12
CA VAL A 24 -0.86 8.38 1.40
C VAL A 24 -0.78 8.69 2.89
N GLN A 25 -1.90 9.00 3.54
CA GLN A 25 -1.95 9.28 4.98
C GLN A 25 -1.55 8.06 5.81
N ILE A 26 -2.02 6.87 5.44
CA ILE A 26 -1.64 5.62 6.12
C ILE A 26 -0.14 5.39 5.97
N ALA A 27 0.40 5.57 4.76
CA ALA A 27 1.82 5.41 4.49
C ALA A 27 2.66 6.38 5.32
N GLU A 28 2.24 7.63 5.42
CA GLU A 28 2.95 8.64 6.19
C GLU A 28 2.98 8.31 7.69
N LYS A 29 1.85 7.85 8.23
CA LYS A 29 1.78 7.41 9.63
C LYS A 29 2.68 6.20 9.87
N LEU A 30 2.74 5.27 8.92
CA LEU A 30 3.64 4.11 9.01
C LEU A 30 5.10 4.56 8.99
N ARG A 31 5.44 5.49 8.10
CA ARG A 31 6.78 6.05 8.00
C ARG A 31 7.23 6.63 9.34
N GLU A 32 6.38 7.42 9.97
CA GLU A 32 6.67 8.02 11.27
C GLU A 32 6.79 6.97 12.37
N ALA A 33 5.86 6.01 12.41
CA ALA A 33 5.82 4.99 13.46
C ALA A 33 7.07 4.09 13.44
N MET A 34 7.62 3.82 12.27
CA MET A 34 8.77 2.93 12.10
C MET A 34 10.07 3.66 11.74
N ASP A 35 10.05 4.98 11.68
CA ASP A 35 11.18 5.81 11.28
C ASP A 35 11.80 5.33 9.95
N LEU A 36 10.96 5.17 8.94
CA LEU A 36 11.38 4.69 7.64
C LEU A 36 12.08 5.81 6.85
N GLN A 37 13.30 5.52 6.38
CA GLN A 37 14.11 6.49 5.64
C GLN A 37 13.84 6.45 4.14
N LEU A 38 13.53 5.27 3.61
CA LEU A 38 13.29 5.05 2.19
C LEU A 38 11.88 4.51 1.99
N MET A 39 10.96 5.35 1.56
CA MET A 39 9.58 4.95 1.33
C MET A 39 9.03 5.69 0.11
N GLU A 40 8.29 4.97 -0.71
CA GLU A 40 7.52 5.52 -1.83
C GLU A 40 6.10 4.97 -1.79
N VAL A 41 5.16 5.71 -2.33
CA VAL A 41 3.77 5.28 -2.47
C VAL A 41 3.46 5.12 -3.94
N ALA A 42 2.80 4.02 -4.29
CA ALA A 42 2.45 3.71 -5.66
C ALA A 42 1.01 3.18 -5.75
N PHE A 43 0.45 3.21 -6.94
CA PHE A 43 -0.92 2.77 -7.19
C PHE A 43 -0.99 1.89 -8.42
N MET A 44 -1.87 0.88 -8.38
CA MET A 44 -2.06 -0.04 -9.50
C MET A 44 -2.82 0.59 -10.66
N ASN A 45 -3.78 1.45 -10.36
CA ASN A 45 -4.64 2.08 -11.37
C ASN A 45 -3.94 3.25 -12.06
N GLU A 46 -3.61 3.10 -13.33
CA GLU A 46 -2.97 4.14 -14.13
C GLU A 46 -3.81 5.42 -14.23
N LYS A 47 -5.13 5.30 -14.15
CA LYS A 47 -6.04 6.45 -14.21
C LYS A 47 -6.00 7.32 -12.96
N SER A 48 -5.30 6.89 -11.91
CA SER A 48 -5.08 7.72 -10.72
C SER A 48 -4.23 8.95 -11.03
N GLY A 49 -3.43 8.89 -12.10
CA GLY A 49 -2.44 9.92 -12.42
C GLY A 49 -1.24 9.92 -11.48
N LEU A 50 -1.11 8.92 -10.63
CA LEU A 50 -0.03 8.78 -9.65
C LEU A 50 0.90 7.65 -10.05
N PRO A 51 2.15 7.63 -9.56
CA PRO A 51 3.13 6.63 -9.97
C PRO A 51 2.70 5.21 -9.70
N GLY A 52 3.01 4.31 -10.64
CA GLY A 52 2.88 2.87 -10.46
C GLY A 52 4.08 2.25 -9.78
N LEU A 53 4.06 0.92 -9.66
CA LEU A 53 5.10 0.17 -8.98
C LEU A 53 6.48 0.36 -9.64
N GLY A 54 6.56 0.27 -10.96
CA GLY A 54 7.84 0.41 -11.68
C GLY A 54 8.57 1.71 -11.39
N PRO A 55 7.95 2.88 -11.62
CA PRO A 55 8.57 4.17 -11.29
C PRO A 55 8.91 4.32 -9.81
N ALA A 56 8.10 3.77 -8.90
CA ALA A 56 8.39 3.84 -7.47
C ALA A 56 9.63 3.01 -7.11
N VAL A 57 9.80 1.84 -7.70
CA VAL A 57 11.02 1.04 -7.56
C VAL A 57 12.23 1.83 -8.02
N ASP A 58 12.12 2.48 -9.19
CA ASP A 58 13.22 3.30 -9.74
C ASP A 58 13.66 4.38 -8.75
N ARG A 59 12.71 5.06 -8.13
CA ARG A 59 13.01 6.11 -7.14
C ARG A 59 13.71 5.55 -5.91
N LEU A 60 13.26 4.39 -5.42
CA LEU A 60 13.90 3.76 -4.27
C LEU A 60 15.33 3.34 -4.60
N VAL A 61 15.57 2.80 -5.79
CA VAL A 61 16.91 2.42 -6.24
C VAL A 61 17.80 3.67 -6.34
N GLU A 62 17.31 4.75 -6.93
CA GLU A 62 18.06 6.02 -7.02
C GLU A 62 18.43 6.57 -5.66
N ARG A 63 17.59 6.36 -4.65
CA ARG A 63 17.83 6.81 -3.27
C ARG A 63 18.69 5.85 -2.46
N GLY A 64 19.17 4.77 -3.08
CA GLY A 64 20.13 3.86 -2.45
C GLY A 64 19.56 2.58 -1.83
N ALA A 65 18.30 2.24 -2.12
CA ALA A 65 17.74 0.99 -1.62
C ALA A 65 18.45 -0.20 -2.26
N THR A 66 18.78 -1.20 -1.44
CA THR A 66 19.35 -2.48 -1.88
C THR A 66 18.32 -3.61 -1.76
N HIS A 67 17.32 -3.42 -0.94
CA HIS A 67 16.21 -4.35 -0.72
C HIS A 67 14.92 -3.55 -0.76
N ILE A 68 13.86 -4.12 -1.31
CA ILE A 68 12.55 -3.46 -1.37
C ILE A 68 11.48 -4.41 -0.87
N VAL A 69 10.65 -3.92 0.04
CA VAL A 69 9.42 -4.60 0.45
C VAL A 69 8.24 -3.87 -0.17
N VAL A 70 7.46 -4.59 -0.97
CA VAL A 70 6.20 -4.07 -1.50
C VAL A 70 5.12 -4.39 -0.48
N LEU A 71 4.48 -3.35 0.05
CA LEU A 71 3.49 -3.46 1.12
C LEU A 71 2.11 -3.10 0.58
N PRO A 72 1.25 -4.10 0.30
CA PRO A 72 -0.06 -3.84 -0.29
C PRO A 72 -1.08 -3.39 0.76
N VAL A 73 -1.73 -2.25 0.51
CA VAL A 73 -2.81 -1.76 1.36
C VAL A 73 -4.14 -2.27 0.78
N PHE A 74 -4.38 -3.56 0.95
CA PHE A 74 -5.52 -4.28 0.37
C PHE A 74 -6.18 -5.13 1.45
N LEU A 75 -7.51 -5.12 1.49
CA LEU A 75 -8.25 -5.97 2.43
C LEU A 75 -8.26 -7.42 1.99
N ALA A 76 -8.44 -7.68 0.71
CA ALA A 76 -8.62 -9.03 0.18
C ALA A 76 -7.65 -9.32 -0.95
N ALA A 77 -7.36 -10.60 -1.16
CA ALA A 77 -6.50 -11.07 -2.23
C ALA A 77 -7.33 -11.26 -3.51
N GLY A 78 -7.45 -10.20 -4.32
CA GLY A 78 -8.07 -10.26 -5.64
C GLY A 78 -7.05 -10.50 -6.73
N MET A 79 -7.45 -10.27 -7.99
CA MET A 79 -6.59 -10.50 -9.15
C MET A 79 -5.33 -9.63 -9.14
N HIS A 80 -5.40 -8.40 -8.64
CA HIS A 80 -4.23 -7.55 -8.52
C HIS A 80 -3.17 -8.19 -7.63
N LEU A 81 -3.57 -8.64 -6.46
CA LEU A 81 -2.64 -9.22 -5.49
C LEU A 81 -2.08 -10.56 -5.95
N ARG A 82 -2.90 -11.38 -6.61
CA ARG A 82 -2.52 -12.75 -7.00
C ARG A 82 -1.73 -12.80 -8.30
N ARG A 83 -1.97 -11.89 -9.22
CA ARG A 83 -1.40 -11.94 -10.56
C ARG A 83 -0.63 -10.68 -10.93
N ASP A 84 -1.28 -9.52 -10.84
CA ASP A 84 -0.74 -8.28 -11.39
C ASP A 84 0.47 -7.76 -10.61
N ILE A 85 0.40 -7.78 -9.28
CA ILE A 85 1.51 -7.32 -8.44
C ILE A 85 2.72 -8.25 -8.58
N PRO A 86 2.59 -9.59 -8.50
CA PRO A 86 3.73 -10.47 -8.76
C PRO A 86 4.35 -10.26 -10.14
N ALA A 87 3.53 -10.05 -11.18
CA ALA A 87 4.02 -9.79 -12.53
C ALA A 87 4.83 -8.49 -12.59
N ASP A 88 4.34 -7.42 -11.97
CA ASP A 88 5.05 -6.14 -11.93
C ASP A 88 6.35 -6.24 -11.13
N ILE A 89 6.36 -7.01 -10.06
CA ILE A 89 7.57 -7.27 -9.28
C ILE A 89 8.59 -8.02 -10.13
N ASP A 90 8.16 -9.02 -10.90
CA ASP A 90 9.07 -9.77 -11.78
C ASP A 90 9.69 -8.87 -12.85
N LEU A 91 8.92 -7.93 -13.40
CA LEU A 91 9.46 -6.95 -14.33
C LEU A 91 10.52 -6.07 -13.67
N ALA A 92 10.26 -5.63 -12.45
CA ALA A 92 11.23 -4.83 -11.69
C ALA A 92 12.51 -5.62 -11.38
N ARG A 93 12.38 -6.90 -11.05
CA ARG A 93 13.53 -7.78 -10.82
C ARG A 93 14.38 -7.94 -12.07
N GLN A 94 13.76 -7.99 -13.26
CA GLN A 94 14.49 -8.06 -14.52
C GLN A 94 15.30 -6.80 -14.76
N ARG A 95 14.79 -5.63 -14.38
CA ARG A 95 15.50 -4.36 -14.53
C ARG A 95 16.62 -4.20 -13.50
N TYR A 96 16.46 -4.78 -12.33
CA TYR A 96 17.44 -4.69 -11.24
C TYR A 96 17.75 -6.08 -10.68
N PRO A 97 18.52 -6.90 -11.42
CA PRO A 97 18.75 -8.31 -11.03
C PRO A 97 19.41 -8.49 -9.65
N ALA A 98 20.17 -7.51 -9.20
CA ALA A 98 20.82 -7.58 -7.89
C ALA A 98 19.90 -7.15 -6.74
N MET A 99 18.74 -6.56 -7.06
CA MET A 99 17.79 -6.05 -6.08
C MET A 99 16.95 -7.19 -5.55
N LYS A 100 16.83 -7.29 -4.22
CA LYS A 100 15.87 -8.21 -3.62
C LYS A 100 14.56 -7.48 -3.40
N ILE A 101 13.50 -7.93 -4.08
CA ILE A 101 12.15 -7.34 -3.98
C ILE A 101 11.22 -8.43 -3.49
N VAL A 102 10.53 -8.19 -2.38
CA VAL A 102 9.59 -9.13 -1.79
C VAL A 102 8.23 -8.47 -1.61
N LEU A 103 7.19 -9.29 -1.63
CA LEU A 103 5.81 -8.87 -1.40
C LEU A 103 5.40 -9.25 0.02
N ALA A 104 5.00 -8.25 0.82
CA ALA A 104 4.45 -8.50 2.15
C ALA A 104 3.00 -8.99 2.04
N GLU A 105 2.50 -9.58 3.11
CA GLU A 105 1.11 -10.01 3.17
C GLU A 105 0.16 -8.81 3.16
N HIS A 106 -0.99 -8.98 2.53
CA HIS A 106 -2.06 -7.99 2.58
C HIS A 106 -2.75 -8.00 3.95
N ILE A 107 -3.65 -7.04 4.20
CA ILE A 107 -4.30 -6.87 5.51
C ILE A 107 -5.15 -8.09 5.87
N GLY A 108 -6.03 -8.51 4.96
CA GLY A 108 -6.92 -9.63 5.20
C GLY A 108 -7.88 -9.37 6.34
N ALA A 109 -8.30 -10.45 7.02
CA ALA A 109 -9.25 -10.40 8.13
C ALA A 109 -8.55 -10.23 9.48
N ASP A 110 -7.65 -9.27 9.58
CA ASP A 110 -6.92 -9.00 10.82
C ASP A 110 -7.88 -8.57 11.94
N PRO A 111 -7.76 -9.13 13.17
CA PRO A 111 -8.63 -8.76 14.28
C PRO A 111 -8.63 -7.26 14.63
N ARG A 112 -7.55 -6.56 14.36
CA ARG A 112 -7.49 -5.11 14.59
C ARG A 112 -8.41 -4.35 13.65
N LEU A 113 -8.62 -4.86 12.44
CA LEU A 113 -9.58 -4.30 11.49
C LEU A 113 -11.01 -4.50 12.01
N VAL A 114 -11.31 -5.67 12.58
CA VAL A 114 -12.62 -5.94 13.20
C VAL A 114 -12.89 -4.97 14.34
N THR A 115 -11.89 -4.66 15.14
CA THR A 115 -12.01 -3.66 16.22
C THR A 115 -12.38 -2.28 15.66
N ILE A 116 -11.75 -1.85 14.58
CA ILE A 116 -12.08 -0.59 13.93
C ILE A 116 -13.54 -0.59 13.47
N LEU A 117 -13.97 -1.65 12.82
CA LEU A 117 -15.35 -1.76 12.32
C LEU A 117 -16.37 -1.77 13.46
N ALA A 118 -16.05 -2.45 14.57
CA ALA A 118 -16.91 -2.46 15.75
C ALA A 118 -17.09 -1.05 16.34
N GLU A 119 -16.02 -0.26 16.37
CA GLU A 119 -16.08 1.13 16.81
C GLU A 119 -16.95 1.99 15.90
N ARG A 120 -16.82 1.82 14.59
CA ARG A 120 -17.65 2.54 13.61
C ARG A 120 -19.13 2.19 13.76
N LEU A 121 -19.43 0.89 13.95
CA LEU A 121 -20.79 0.42 14.16
C LEU A 121 -21.39 1.00 15.44
N THR A 122 -20.68 0.90 16.54
CA THR A 122 -21.12 1.45 17.84
C THR A 122 -21.36 2.95 17.75
N GLY A 123 -20.45 3.67 17.09
CA GLY A 123 -20.61 5.12 16.90
C GLY A 123 -21.86 5.48 16.10
N ALA A 124 -22.13 4.75 15.03
CA ALA A 124 -23.32 4.98 14.21
C ALA A 124 -24.61 4.67 14.97
N MET A 125 -24.62 3.60 15.76
CA MET A 125 -25.78 3.24 16.60
C MET A 125 -26.06 4.32 17.63
N LYS A 126 -25.04 4.78 18.35
CA LYS A 126 -25.19 5.84 19.37
C LYS A 126 -25.69 7.15 18.76
N SER A 127 -25.15 7.54 17.62
CA SER A 127 -25.54 8.78 16.95
C SER A 127 -27.01 8.78 16.48
N ASN A 128 -27.59 7.60 16.29
CA ASN A 128 -28.96 7.43 15.78
C ASN A 128 -29.91 6.84 16.82
N GLY A 129 -29.48 6.74 18.08
CA GLY A 129 -30.33 6.23 19.14
C GLY A 129 -30.67 4.74 19.06
N PHE A 130 -29.87 3.96 18.36
CA PHE A 130 -30.09 2.52 18.26
C PHE A 130 -29.50 1.83 19.51
N ASN A 131 -30.30 0.99 20.15
CA ASN A 131 -29.90 0.25 21.35
C ASN A 131 -29.77 -1.24 21.01
N GLY A 132 -28.59 -1.69 20.89
CA GLY A 132 -28.31 -3.08 20.65
C GLY A 132 -28.41 -3.51 19.24
#